data_01c3ac804f246f085d302743d022d716
#
_entry.id   01c3ac804f246f085d302743d022d716
#
_cell.length_a   1.000
_cell.length_b   1.000
_cell.length_c   1.000
_cell.angle_alpha   90.00
_cell.angle_beta   90.00
_cell.angle_gamma   90.00
#
_symmetry.space_group_name_H-M   'P 1'
#
loop_
_entity.id
_entity.type
_entity.pdbx_description
1 polymer ?
#
loop_
_entity_poly.entity_id
_entity_poly.type
_entity_poly.pdbx_seq_one_letter_code
_entity_poly.pdbx_strand_id
1 'polypeptide(L)'
;MFLILPLRHCVISFLATFALTTSAIAEPPKEPEAVKETVKLVIDYGDGVQKVFASVPWTREATVFTALEAAAKNPRGIKFVHQGKGETVLVTAIDDLKNEGRGRNWLYEVNGKLGDRSCAIMPLKAGDSVLWRFGKYQ
;
A
#
# COMPACT_ATOMS: atom_id res chain seq x y z
N MET A 1 -15.86 49.46 86.59
CA MET A 1 -17.06 48.66 86.43
C MET A 1 -17.27 48.53 84.95
N PHE A 2 -16.82 47.42 84.36
CA PHE A 2 -16.73 47.24 82.86
C PHE A 2 -17.86 46.36 82.39
N LEU A 3 -18.60 46.90 81.44
CA LEU A 3 -19.70 46.20 80.73
C LEU A 3 -19.14 45.60 79.48
N ILE A 4 -19.05 44.28 79.38
CA ILE A 4 -18.58 43.62 78.17
C ILE A 4 -19.82 43.16 77.39
N LEU A 5 -19.95 43.68 76.18
CA LEU A 5 -21.00 43.27 75.23
C LEU A 5 -20.42 42.15 74.35
N PRO A 6 -21.12 41.04 74.11
CA PRO A 6 -20.66 40.03 73.23
C PRO A 6 -21.00 40.33 71.79
N LEU A 7 -19.96 40.28 70.97
CA LEU A 7 -20.04 40.44 69.51
C LEU A 7 -20.65 39.19 68.87
N ARG A 8 -21.79 39.37 68.22
CA ARG A 8 -22.44 38.28 67.45
C ARG A 8 -21.73 38.14 66.13
N HIS A 9 -21.06 36.98 65.93
CA HIS A 9 -20.53 36.58 64.66
C HIS A 9 -21.60 36.07 63.72
N CYS A 10 -21.87 36.83 62.67
CA CYS A 10 -22.69 36.42 61.56
C CYS A 10 -21.83 35.56 60.62
N VAL A 11 -22.08 34.22 60.59
CA VAL A 11 -21.41 33.30 59.67
C VAL A 11 -22.18 33.37 58.36
N ILE A 12 -21.61 34.04 57.37
CA ILE A 12 -22.11 34.02 56.01
C ILE A 12 -21.51 32.77 55.37
N SER A 13 -22.35 31.75 55.16
CA SER A 13 -22.01 30.54 54.43
C SER A 13 -21.98 30.85 52.95
N PHE A 14 -20.82 31.00 52.36
CA PHE A 14 -20.66 31.09 50.90
C PHE A 14 -20.66 29.66 50.33
N LEU A 15 -21.74 29.23 49.72
CA LEU A 15 -21.78 28.07 48.86
C LEU A 15 -21.09 28.44 47.53
N ALA A 16 -19.85 28.02 47.35
CA ALA A 16 -19.19 28.08 46.08
C ALA A 16 -19.62 26.89 45.24
N THR A 17 -20.55 27.12 44.31
CA THR A 17 -20.87 26.17 43.24
C THR A 17 -19.71 26.12 42.26
N PHE A 18 -18.91 25.06 42.33
CA PHE A 18 -17.88 24.75 41.36
C PHE A 18 -18.55 24.19 40.12
N ALA A 19 -18.71 25.00 39.07
CA ALA A 19 -19.13 24.53 37.77
C ALA A 19 -17.90 23.87 37.11
N LEU A 20 -17.90 22.52 37.02
CA LEU A 20 -16.99 21.79 36.17
C LEU A 20 -17.32 22.10 34.71
N THR A 21 -16.58 22.98 34.08
CA THR A 21 -16.56 23.11 32.62
C THR A 21 -15.69 22.00 32.07
N THR A 22 -16.31 20.93 31.60
CA THR A 22 -15.66 19.94 30.77
C THR A 22 -15.30 20.58 29.43
N SER A 23 -14.05 21.03 29.30
CA SER A 23 -13.50 21.39 28.01
C SER A 23 -13.40 20.12 27.16
N ALA A 24 -14.32 19.95 26.23
CA ALA A 24 -14.18 18.95 25.17
C ALA A 24 -12.93 19.34 24.36
N ILE A 25 -11.85 18.57 24.53
CA ILE A 25 -10.67 18.67 23.66
C ILE A 25 -11.15 18.12 22.31
N ALA A 26 -11.38 19.02 21.35
CA ALA A 26 -11.64 18.63 19.97
C ALA A 26 -10.40 17.91 19.46
N GLU A 27 -10.57 16.63 19.05
CA GLU A 27 -9.56 15.84 18.39
C GLU A 27 -9.06 16.63 17.16
N PRO A 28 -7.74 16.79 16.95
CA PRO A 28 -7.26 17.52 15.79
C PRO A 28 -7.78 16.83 14.53
N PRO A 29 -8.18 17.58 13.48
CA PRO A 29 -8.66 17.02 12.25
C PRO A 29 -7.59 16.06 11.71
N LYS A 30 -7.97 14.79 11.51
CA LYS A 30 -7.11 13.77 10.92
C LYS A 30 -6.69 14.30 9.54
N GLU A 31 -5.41 14.59 9.39
CA GLU A 31 -4.84 15.01 8.12
C GLU A 31 -5.23 13.96 7.07
N PRO A 32 -5.75 14.37 5.89
CA PRO A 32 -6.16 13.40 4.88
C PRO A 32 -4.94 12.54 4.54
N GLU A 33 -5.02 11.25 4.86
CA GLU A 33 -3.99 10.29 4.46
C GLU A 33 -3.82 10.43 2.95
N ALA A 34 -2.62 10.81 2.51
CA ALA A 34 -2.29 10.89 1.10
C ALA A 34 -2.65 9.55 0.46
N VAL A 35 -3.60 9.57 -0.48
CA VAL A 35 -4.02 8.38 -1.21
C VAL A 35 -2.78 7.81 -1.88
N LYS A 36 -2.28 6.68 -1.37
CA LYS A 36 -1.13 6.00 -1.97
C LYS A 36 -1.58 5.47 -3.31
N GLU A 37 -1.03 6.03 -4.37
CA GLU A 37 -1.25 5.53 -5.71
C GLU A 37 -0.67 4.12 -5.84
N THR A 38 -1.40 3.21 -6.46
CA THR A 38 -1.05 1.79 -6.56
C THR A 38 -1.32 1.26 -7.96
N VAL A 39 -0.70 0.13 -8.26
CA VAL A 39 -1.02 -0.71 -9.42
C VAL A 39 -1.47 -2.08 -8.93
N LYS A 40 -2.25 -2.78 -9.74
CA LYS A 40 -2.62 -4.17 -9.50
C LYS A 40 -1.63 -5.08 -10.24
N LEU A 41 -1.19 -6.13 -9.58
CA LEU A 41 -0.35 -7.16 -10.19
C LEU A 41 -0.99 -8.53 -10.01
N VAL A 42 -1.08 -9.28 -11.10
CA VAL A 42 -1.57 -10.65 -11.11
C VAL A 42 -0.51 -11.56 -11.71
N ILE A 43 -0.25 -12.68 -11.05
CA ILE A 43 0.61 -13.75 -11.55
C ILE A 43 -0.29 -14.96 -11.84
N ASP A 44 -0.38 -15.33 -13.11
CA ASP A 44 -1.16 -16.47 -13.60
C ASP A 44 -0.21 -17.60 -14.00
N TYR A 45 -0.29 -18.71 -13.30
CA TYR A 45 0.59 -19.86 -13.51
C TYR A 45 0.16 -20.75 -14.70
N GLY A 46 -0.95 -20.41 -15.35
CA GLY A 46 -1.43 -21.14 -16.54
C GLY A 46 -2.07 -22.51 -16.23
N ASP A 47 -2.31 -22.80 -14.96
CA ASP A 47 -2.94 -24.03 -14.45
C ASP A 47 -4.25 -23.74 -13.69
N GLY A 48 -4.74 -22.52 -13.76
CA GLY A 48 -5.91 -22.05 -13.03
C GLY A 48 -5.58 -21.41 -11.68
N VAL A 49 -4.31 -21.42 -11.26
CA VAL A 49 -3.84 -20.76 -10.03
C VAL A 49 -3.35 -19.36 -10.35
N GLN A 50 -3.76 -18.41 -9.53
CA GLN A 50 -3.32 -17.01 -9.62
C GLN A 50 -2.93 -16.48 -8.25
N LYS A 51 -1.87 -15.66 -8.20
CA LYS A 51 -1.55 -14.77 -7.07
C LYS A 51 -1.92 -13.34 -7.44
N VAL A 52 -2.68 -12.67 -6.59
CA VAL A 52 -3.15 -11.31 -6.82
C VAL A 52 -2.59 -10.37 -5.76
N PHE A 53 -1.91 -9.34 -6.21
CA PHE A 53 -1.44 -8.21 -5.39
C PHE A 53 -2.28 -7.00 -5.76
N ALA A 54 -3.31 -6.73 -4.97
CA ALA A 54 -4.31 -5.71 -5.29
C ALA A 54 -3.78 -4.28 -5.21
N SER A 55 -2.73 -4.05 -4.42
CA SER A 55 -2.21 -2.71 -4.11
C SER A 55 -0.69 -2.74 -4.01
N VAL A 56 -0.03 -2.74 -5.15
CA VAL A 56 1.42 -2.58 -5.23
C VAL A 56 1.73 -1.09 -5.27
N PRO A 57 2.62 -0.55 -4.42
CA PRO A 57 2.95 0.86 -4.42
C PRO A 57 3.42 1.33 -5.78
N TRP A 58 2.89 2.47 -6.23
CA TRP A 58 3.28 3.10 -7.47
C TRP A 58 4.12 4.36 -7.20
N THR A 59 5.09 4.61 -8.07
CA THR A 59 5.85 5.86 -8.15
C THR A 59 5.94 6.29 -9.61
N ARG A 60 6.33 7.54 -9.87
CA ARG A 60 6.48 8.06 -11.24
C ARG A 60 7.45 7.24 -12.11
N GLU A 61 8.40 6.56 -11.49
CA GLU A 61 9.42 5.75 -12.15
C GLU A 61 9.05 4.26 -12.19
N ALA A 62 7.82 3.92 -11.77
CA ALA A 62 7.36 2.54 -11.73
C ALA A 62 7.32 1.92 -13.12
N THR A 63 7.87 0.72 -13.22
CA THR A 63 7.83 -0.13 -14.41
C THR A 63 7.20 -1.48 -14.06
N VAL A 64 6.90 -2.27 -15.07
CA VAL A 64 6.42 -3.65 -14.85
C VAL A 64 7.39 -4.45 -14.00
N PHE A 65 8.69 -4.24 -14.19
CA PHE A 65 9.73 -4.92 -13.41
C PHE A 65 9.74 -4.48 -11.95
N THR A 66 9.68 -3.17 -11.66
CA THR A 66 9.66 -2.69 -10.28
C THR A 66 8.40 -3.10 -9.53
N ALA A 67 7.27 -3.26 -10.21
CA ALA A 67 6.06 -3.83 -9.62
C ALA A 67 6.25 -5.30 -9.23
N LEU A 68 6.97 -6.07 -10.07
CA LEU A 68 7.32 -7.46 -9.77
C LEU A 68 8.28 -7.55 -8.57
N GLU A 69 9.28 -6.67 -8.51
CA GLU A 69 10.19 -6.56 -7.37
C GLU A 69 9.46 -6.22 -6.06
N ALA A 70 8.50 -5.30 -6.11
CA ALA A 70 7.69 -4.94 -4.95
C ALA A 70 6.84 -6.13 -4.45
N ALA A 71 6.28 -6.91 -5.38
CA ALA A 71 5.55 -8.13 -5.04
C ALA A 71 6.47 -9.19 -4.39
N ALA A 72 7.72 -9.29 -4.85
CA ALA A 72 8.69 -10.21 -4.28
C ALA A 72 9.13 -9.87 -2.84
N LYS A 73 9.03 -8.60 -2.46
CA LYS A 73 9.31 -8.14 -1.08
C LYS A 73 8.17 -8.45 -0.09
N ASN A 74 7.00 -8.80 -0.57
CA ASN A 74 5.87 -9.16 0.28
C ASN A 74 6.16 -10.51 0.97
N PRO A 75 5.85 -10.70 2.28
CA PRO A 75 6.06 -11.96 2.99
C PRO A 75 5.34 -13.16 2.36
N ARG A 76 4.21 -12.94 1.69
CA ARG A 76 3.49 -13.94 0.89
C ARG A 76 3.72 -13.73 -0.61
N GLY A 77 4.85 -13.15 -0.95
CA GLY A 77 5.18 -12.76 -2.29
C GLY A 77 5.57 -13.91 -3.19
N ILE A 78 6.26 -13.54 -4.22
CA ILE A 78 6.81 -14.44 -5.23
C ILE A 78 8.34 -14.41 -5.17
N LYS A 79 8.95 -15.43 -5.72
CA LYS A 79 10.36 -15.42 -6.08
C LYS A 79 10.45 -15.33 -7.59
N PHE A 80 11.39 -14.58 -8.12
CA PHE A 80 11.60 -14.56 -9.56
C PHE A 80 13.09 -14.48 -9.90
N VAL A 81 13.41 -14.93 -11.09
CA VAL A 81 14.76 -14.89 -11.66
C VAL A 81 14.69 -14.15 -12.99
N HIS A 82 15.65 -13.29 -13.20
CA HIS A 82 15.80 -12.56 -14.47
C HIS A 82 17.25 -12.55 -14.91
N GLN A 83 17.46 -12.23 -16.16
CA GLN A 83 18.76 -11.95 -16.75
C GLN A 83 18.72 -10.63 -17.51
N GLY A 84 19.88 -10.09 -17.81
CA GLY A 84 20.01 -8.81 -18.52
C GLY A 84 19.85 -7.59 -17.61
N LYS A 85 19.94 -6.41 -18.22
CA LYS A 85 19.80 -5.09 -17.59
C LYS A 85 19.06 -4.14 -18.53
N GLY A 86 18.26 -3.22 -17.96
CA GLY A 86 17.55 -2.21 -18.74
C GLY A 86 16.68 -2.83 -19.83
N GLU A 87 16.92 -2.45 -21.08
CA GLU A 87 16.18 -2.94 -22.25
C GLU A 87 16.31 -4.45 -22.51
N THR A 88 17.30 -5.10 -21.90
CA THR A 88 17.56 -6.53 -22.08
C THR A 88 17.06 -7.39 -20.93
N VAL A 89 16.38 -6.82 -19.93
CA VAL A 89 15.83 -7.61 -18.83
C VAL A 89 14.80 -8.59 -19.36
N LEU A 90 15.01 -9.85 -19.05
CA LEU A 90 14.11 -10.96 -19.34
C LEU A 90 13.86 -11.73 -18.04
N VAL A 91 12.60 -11.82 -17.61
CA VAL A 91 12.23 -12.70 -16.51
C VAL A 91 12.23 -14.13 -17.00
N THR A 92 13.02 -14.98 -16.35
CA THR A 92 13.26 -16.37 -16.78
C THR A 92 12.51 -17.39 -15.94
N ALA A 93 12.11 -17.01 -14.72
CA ALA A 93 11.32 -17.86 -13.83
C ALA A 93 10.53 -17.00 -12.85
N ILE A 94 9.32 -17.45 -12.51
CA ILE A 94 8.57 -16.97 -11.35
C ILE A 94 8.17 -18.20 -10.53
N ASP A 95 8.49 -18.16 -9.24
CA ASP A 95 8.41 -19.31 -8.35
C ASP A 95 9.08 -20.55 -8.98
N ASP A 96 8.40 -21.67 -9.07
CA ASP A 96 8.97 -22.93 -9.60
C ASP A 96 8.84 -23.08 -11.12
N LEU A 97 8.21 -22.13 -11.81
CA LEU A 97 8.00 -22.20 -13.26
C LEU A 97 9.06 -21.43 -14.02
N LYS A 98 9.82 -22.15 -14.84
CA LYS A 98 10.87 -21.59 -15.71
C LYS A 98 10.39 -21.52 -17.15
N ASN A 99 10.90 -20.52 -17.89
CA ASN A 99 10.68 -20.41 -19.33
C ASN A 99 11.12 -21.71 -20.04
N GLU A 100 10.28 -22.18 -20.95
CA GLU A 100 10.51 -23.41 -21.76
C GLU A 100 11.15 -23.10 -23.13
N GLY A 101 11.36 -21.81 -23.43
CA GLY A 101 11.89 -21.38 -24.73
C GLY A 101 10.86 -21.54 -25.85
N ARG A 102 10.81 -22.67 -26.50
CA ARG A 102 9.82 -22.96 -27.57
C ARG A 102 8.41 -23.32 -27.05
N GLY A 103 8.29 -23.63 -25.78
CA GLY A 103 7.03 -23.95 -25.12
C GLY A 103 6.38 -22.72 -24.49
N ARG A 104 6.00 -22.88 -23.22
CA ARG A 104 5.41 -21.83 -22.42
C ARG A 104 6.50 -20.94 -21.81
N ASN A 105 6.23 -19.66 -21.71
CA ASN A 105 7.14 -18.68 -21.16
C ASN A 105 6.35 -17.66 -20.32
N TRP A 106 7.05 -16.93 -19.48
CA TRP A 106 6.48 -15.80 -18.77
C TRP A 106 6.32 -14.61 -19.72
N LEU A 107 5.06 -14.21 -19.89
CA LEU A 107 4.64 -13.09 -20.71
C LEU A 107 3.94 -12.08 -19.82
N TYR A 108 4.09 -10.79 -20.08
CA TYR A 108 3.37 -9.78 -19.32
C TYR A 108 2.42 -8.97 -20.20
N GLU A 109 1.36 -8.51 -19.59
CA GLU A 109 0.36 -7.62 -20.18
C GLU A 109 0.15 -6.42 -19.25
N VAL A 110 -0.08 -5.26 -19.85
CA VAL A 110 -0.49 -4.06 -19.12
C VAL A 110 -1.86 -3.66 -19.63
N ASN A 111 -2.86 -3.62 -18.73
CA ASN A 111 -4.26 -3.34 -19.08
C ASN A 111 -4.79 -4.22 -20.23
N GLY A 112 -4.41 -5.50 -20.23
CA GLY A 112 -4.83 -6.48 -21.23
C GLY A 112 -4.04 -6.43 -22.55
N LYS A 113 -3.04 -5.56 -22.66
CA LYS A 113 -2.18 -5.46 -23.85
C LYS A 113 -0.83 -6.13 -23.58
N LEU A 114 -0.47 -7.09 -24.45
CA LEU A 114 0.81 -7.78 -24.38
C LEU A 114 1.98 -6.80 -24.49
N GLY A 115 2.98 -6.97 -23.63
CA GLY A 115 4.18 -6.14 -23.63
C GLY A 115 4.98 -6.31 -24.92
N ASP A 116 5.42 -5.20 -25.49
CA ASP A 116 6.20 -5.12 -26.72
C ASP A 116 7.66 -4.81 -26.48
N ARG A 117 8.08 -4.72 -25.23
CA ARG A 117 9.44 -4.35 -24.78
C ARG A 117 9.80 -5.03 -23.48
N SER A 118 11.05 -4.85 -23.04
CA SER A 118 11.49 -5.31 -21.72
C SER A 118 10.60 -4.75 -20.62
N CYS A 119 10.25 -5.59 -19.65
CA CYS A 119 9.46 -5.19 -18.48
C CYS A 119 10.15 -4.10 -17.64
N ALA A 120 11.49 -4.01 -17.71
CA ALA A 120 12.24 -3.00 -16.97
C ALA A 120 12.15 -1.59 -17.54
N ILE A 121 11.73 -1.45 -18.80
CA ILE A 121 11.54 -0.16 -19.47
C ILE A 121 10.09 0.13 -19.81
N MET A 122 9.17 -0.76 -19.45
CA MET A 122 7.72 -0.56 -19.65
C MET A 122 7.15 0.26 -18.50
N PRO A 123 6.84 1.55 -18.71
CA PRO A 123 6.37 2.41 -17.64
C PRO A 123 4.93 2.07 -17.24
N LEU A 124 4.61 2.25 -15.96
CA LEU A 124 3.27 2.10 -15.41
C LEU A 124 2.72 3.45 -14.97
N LYS A 125 1.42 3.62 -15.14
CA LYS A 125 0.63 4.71 -14.58
C LYS A 125 -0.07 4.24 -13.30
N ALA A 126 -0.37 5.15 -12.40
CA ALA A 126 -1.21 4.83 -11.26
C ALA A 126 -2.54 4.22 -11.71
N GLY A 127 -2.96 3.15 -11.05
CA GLY A 127 -4.17 2.42 -11.38
C GLY A 127 -4.04 1.37 -12.48
N ASP A 128 -2.87 1.23 -13.11
CA ASP A 128 -2.65 0.19 -14.11
C ASP A 128 -2.78 -1.22 -13.52
N SER A 129 -3.16 -2.16 -14.36
CA SER A 129 -3.21 -3.58 -14.05
C SER A 129 -2.17 -4.33 -14.88
N VAL A 130 -1.28 -5.03 -14.20
CA VAL A 130 -0.23 -5.87 -14.79
C VAL A 130 -0.61 -7.32 -14.60
N LEU A 131 -0.56 -8.11 -15.68
CA LEU A 131 -0.72 -9.55 -15.65
C LEU A 131 0.57 -10.20 -16.14
N TRP A 132 1.19 -11.03 -15.31
CA TRP A 132 2.19 -12.00 -15.75
C TRP A 132 1.52 -13.34 -15.92
N ARG A 133 1.60 -13.92 -17.10
CA ARG A 133 1.03 -15.24 -17.38
C ARG A 133 2.07 -16.20 -17.91
N PHE A 134 1.99 -17.44 -17.45
CA PHE A 134 2.81 -18.54 -17.97
C PHE A 134 2.05 -19.21 -19.12
N GLY A 135 2.48 -19.00 -20.34
CA GLY A 135 1.77 -19.47 -21.50
C GLY A 135 2.57 -19.35 -22.79
N LYS A 136 1.97 -19.81 -23.88
CA LYS A 136 2.54 -19.66 -25.21
C LYS A 136 2.28 -18.26 -25.75
N TYR A 137 3.22 -17.74 -26.48
CA TYR A 137 3.01 -16.55 -27.30
C TYR A 137 2.00 -16.91 -28.41
N GLN A 138 0.95 -16.13 -28.53
CA GLN A 138 -0.08 -16.28 -29.56
C GLN A 138 0.08 -15.17 -30.56
#